data_36b6194a6ef4c79642929fa282790a7c
#
_entry.id   36b6194a6ef4c79642929fa282790a7c
#
_cell.length_a   1.000
_cell.length_b   1.000
_cell.length_c   1.000
_cell.angle_alpha   90.00
_cell.angle_beta   90.00
_cell.angle_gamma   90.00
#
_symmetry.space_group_name_H-M   'P 1'
#
loop_
_entity.id
_entity.type
_entity.pdbx_description
1 polymer ?
#
loop_
_entity_poly.entity_id
_entity_poly.type
_entity_poly.pdbx_seq_one_letter_code
_entity_poly.pdbx_strand_id
1 'polypeptide(L)'
;TSVRNEVIGVITTVLAMAYILAVNPGMLGGTGMGFGPVFTATAISAAIACLCMAFMANLPVALASGMGLNAFFTYTVVGGMGCSWQFALTAVLIEGILFILLSLFGVREAIINSIPATMKKAVAVGIGLFICLIGLTNAGITVGKDLGTVIGFVNFDVSSALVAIIGLFITIALYVLNVPGAVLLGIIITTLIGIPFGVTTIPQDFKVFSLPEAPHFFAFEWSNVFTLKFFIVFFTFLFTDLFDTIGTLMGVTQQANLVDKEGNIPNVKGALMADAVGTVAGACLGTSTVTSYVESSAGVAAGARTGLASVVTAGLFIVALFFTDLFAIIPSAATAPALIFVGYLMMKPVMQIDFEDPTEGIPAFITIMTMPFAYSISKGIALGVIAFVFCKIFGRKLKDIPVVTWVLGVIFVAYFIFEAVK
;
A
#
# COMPACT_ATOMS: atom_id res chain seq x y z
N THR A 1 -25.98 15.42 1.88
CA THR A 1 -25.52 15.17 0.49
C THR A 1 -26.63 14.53 -0.32
N SER A 2 -26.70 14.84 -1.62
CA SER A 2 -27.66 14.19 -2.52
C SER A 2 -27.09 12.83 -2.96
N VAL A 3 -27.96 11.85 -3.20
CA VAL A 3 -27.56 10.52 -3.72
C VAL A 3 -26.74 10.66 -5.01
N ARG A 4 -27.07 11.65 -5.85
CA ARG A 4 -26.33 11.96 -7.08
C ARG A 4 -24.86 12.31 -6.80
N ASN A 5 -24.60 13.16 -5.79
CA ASN A 5 -23.24 13.57 -5.44
C ASN A 5 -22.44 12.40 -4.85
N GLU A 6 -23.09 11.54 -4.06
CA GLU A 6 -22.46 10.32 -3.55
C GLU A 6 -22.05 9.40 -4.71
N VAL A 7 -22.95 9.15 -5.68
CA VAL A 7 -22.65 8.29 -6.83
C VAL A 7 -21.54 8.87 -7.71
N ILE A 8 -21.54 10.17 -7.98
CA ILE A 8 -20.46 10.83 -8.75
C ILE A 8 -19.12 10.68 -7.99
N GLY A 9 -19.14 10.95 -6.69
CA GLY A 9 -17.96 10.77 -5.84
C GLY A 9 -17.42 9.34 -5.86
N VAL A 10 -18.32 8.35 -5.81
CA VAL A 10 -17.94 6.92 -5.88
C VAL A 10 -17.28 6.59 -7.20
N ILE A 11 -17.89 6.95 -8.31
CA ILE A 11 -17.32 6.68 -9.64
C ILE A 11 -15.91 7.28 -9.71
N THR A 12 -15.74 8.51 -9.20
CA THR A 12 -14.43 9.17 -9.16
C THR A 12 -13.42 8.40 -8.30
N THR A 13 -13.83 7.92 -7.10
CA THR A 13 -12.96 7.09 -6.25
C THR A 13 -12.56 5.80 -6.95
N VAL A 14 -13.53 5.07 -7.51
CA VAL A 14 -13.26 3.78 -8.16
C VAL A 14 -12.35 3.96 -9.37
N LEU A 15 -12.58 4.97 -10.21
CA LEU A 15 -11.69 5.28 -11.32
C LEU A 15 -10.26 5.62 -10.87
N ALA A 16 -10.13 6.27 -9.70
CA ALA A 16 -8.82 6.61 -9.15
C ALA A 16 -8.06 5.40 -8.59
N MET A 17 -8.77 4.37 -8.07
CA MET A 17 -8.16 3.23 -7.38
C MET A 17 -8.26 1.89 -8.10
N ALA A 18 -9.05 1.77 -9.18
CA ALA A 18 -9.27 0.49 -9.89
C ALA A 18 -7.99 -0.12 -10.47
N TYR A 19 -6.91 0.66 -10.59
CA TYR A 19 -5.60 0.16 -10.98
C TYR A 19 -5.09 -0.97 -10.06
N ILE A 20 -5.56 -1.03 -8.81
CA ILE A 20 -5.18 -2.08 -7.86
C ILE A 20 -5.56 -3.48 -8.36
N LEU A 21 -6.64 -3.59 -9.14
CA LEU A 21 -7.08 -4.84 -9.74
C LEU A 21 -6.12 -5.38 -10.82
N ALA A 22 -5.27 -4.53 -11.39
CA ALA A 22 -4.19 -4.97 -12.27
C ALA A 22 -2.87 -5.13 -11.50
N VAL A 23 -2.55 -4.17 -10.63
CA VAL A 23 -1.24 -4.08 -9.99
C VAL A 23 -1.06 -5.14 -8.90
N ASN A 24 -2.04 -5.32 -8.00
CA ASN A 24 -1.89 -6.29 -6.93
C ASN A 24 -1.81 -7.75 -7.45
N PRO A 25 -2.71 -8.22 -8.34
CA PRO A 25 -2.55 -9.54 -8.93
C PRO A 25 -1.27 -9.70 -9.76
N GLY A 26 -0.82 -8.65 -10.44
CA GLY A 26 0.45 -8.65 -11.15
C GLY A 26 1.66 -8.82 -10.24
N MET A 27 1.64 -8.19 -9.05
CA MET A 27 2.71 -8.30 -8.06
C MET A 27 2.68 -9.65 -7.34
N LEU A 28 1.59 -9.98 -6.66
CA LEU A 28 1.47 -11.21 -5.87
C LEU A 28 1.43 -12.46 -6.74
N GLY A 29 0.84 -12.38 -7.93
CA GLY A 29 0.80 -13.49 -8.88
C GLY A 29 2.19 -13.99 -9.27
N GLY A 30 3.17 -13.09 -9.34
CA GLY A 30 4.58 -13.41 -9.58
C GLY A 30 5.26 -14.22 -8.47
N THR A 31 4.67 -14.33 -7.29
CA THR A 31 5.17 -15.15 -6.17
C THR A 31 4.78 -16.64 -6.27
N GLY A 32 4.06 -17.02 -7.33
CA GLY A 32 3.52 -18.37 -7.53
C GLY A 32 2.04 -18.51 -7.16
N MET A 33 1.39 -17.42 -6.73
CA MET A 33 -0.05 -17.43 -6.42
C MET A 33 -0.95 -17.43 -7.67
N GLY A 34 -0.42 -16.99 -8.83
CA GLY A 34 -1.21 -16.81 -10.03
C GLY A 34 -2.05 -15.52 -10.04
N PHE A 35 -2.28 -14.98 -11.24
CA PHE A 35 -3.01 -13.71 -11.40
C PHE A 35 -4.49 -13.82 -11.02
N GLY A 36 -5.21 -14.82 -11.57
CA GLY A 36 -6.66 -14.97 -11.41
C GLY A 36 -7.10 -15.18 -9.96
N PRO A 37 -6.50 -16.12 -9.21
CA PRO A 37 -6.82 -16.31 -7.79
C PRO A 37 -6.60 -15.05 -6.94
N VAL A 38 -5.49 -14.33 -7.17
CA VAL A 38 -5.20 -13.08 -6.44
C VAL A 38 -6.15 -11.96 -6.86
N PHE A 39 -6.53 -11.88 -8.15
CA PHE A 39 -7.53 -10.93 -8.63
C PHE A 39 -8.86 -11.11 -7.89
N THR A 40 -9.34 -12.34 -7.83
CA THR A 40 -10.58 -12.68 -7.11
C THR A 40 -10.48 -12.34 -5.62
N ALA A 41 -9.37 -12.72 -4.97
CA ALA A 41 -9.13 -12.40 -3.57
C ALA A 41 -9.10 -10.88 -3.32
N THR A 42 -8.46 -10.12 -4.20
CA THR A 42 -8.36 -8.65 -4.11
C THR A 42 -9.74 -8.00 -4.22
N ALA A 43 -10.54 -8.39 -5.20
CA ALA A 43 -11.85 -7.80 -5.44
C ALA A 43 -12.84 -8.14 -4.32
N ILE A 44 -12.88 -9.39 -3.85
CA ILE A 44 -13.80 -9.81 -2.78
C ILE A 44 -13.40 -9.19 -1.45
N SER A 45 -12.12 -9.22 -1.08
CA SER A 45 -11.66 -8.61 0.19
C SER A 45 -11.89 -7.11 0.23
N ALA A 46 -11.66 -6.41 -0.90
CA ALA A 46 -11.99 -4.99 -1.03
C ALA A 46 -13.49 -4.73 -0.87
N ALA A 47 -14.34 -5.55 -1.48
CA ALA A 47 -15.79 -5.42 -1.33
C ALA A 47 -16.23 -5.62 0.13
N ILE A 48 -15.72 -6.65 0.81
CA ILE A 48 -16.01 -6.91 2.22
C ILE A 48 -15.58 -5.72 3.08
N ALA A 49 -14.35 -5.24 2.91
CA ALA A 49 -13.80 -4.12 3.68
C ALA A 49 -14.59 -2.82 3.45
N CYS A 50 -14.96 -2.52 2.21
CA CYS A 50 -15.78 -1.36 1.87
C CYS A 50 -17.19 -1.45 2.48
N LEU A 51 -17.81 -2.64 2.50
CA LEU A 51 -19.09 -2.84 3.19
C LEU A 51 -18.95 -2.63 4.70
N CYS A 52 -17.89 -3.19 5.31
CA CYS A 52 -17.61 -2.95 6.73
C CYS A 52 -17.41 -1.45 7.01
N MET A 53 -16.68 -0.72 6.18
CA MET A 53 -16.49 0.73 6.31
C MET A 53 -17.82 1.48 6.23
N ALA A 54 -18.68 1.08 5.31
CA ALA A 54 -20.01 1.68 5.16
C ALA A 54 -20.88 1.50 6.40
N PHE A 55 -20.98 0.26 6.91
CA PHE A 55 -21.91 -0.07 7.99
C PHE A 55 -21.34 0.23 9.39
N MET A 56 -20.03 0.11 9.60
CA MET A 56 -19.41 0.30 10.90
C MET A 56 -18.94 1.73 11.14
N ALA A 57 -18.49 2.43 10.10
CA ALA A 57 -17.96 3.79 10.22
C ALA A 57 -18.80 4.85 9.54
N ASN A 58 -19.58 4.50 8.52
CA ASN A 58 -20.34 5.43 7.68
C ASN A 58 -19.45 6.51 7.05
N LEU A 59 -18.23 6.14 6.61
CA LEU A 59 -17.26 7.05 6.00
C LEU A 59 -17.16 6.81 4.49
N PRO A 60 -16.90 7.87 3.68
CA PRO A 60 -16.72 7.77 2.23
C PRO A 60 -15.28 7.31 1.90
N VAL A 61 -14.84 6.21 2.50
CA VAL A 61 -13.49 5.68 2.35
C VAL A 61 -13.55 4.30 1.74
N ALA A 62 -12.87 4.13 0.61
CA ALA A 62 -12.69 2.85 -0.04
C ALA A 62 -11.45 2.14 0.51
N LEU A 63 -11.54 0.81 0.59
CA LEU A 63 -10.45 -0.05 1.05
C LEU A 63 -10.15 -1.11 -0.02
N ALA A 64 -8.89 -1.41 -0.15
CA ALA A 64 -8.39 -2.52 -0.96
C ALA A 64 -6.98 -2.93 -0.48
N SER A 65 -6.37 -3.90 -1.16
CA SER A 65 -5.01 -4.36 -0.83
C SER A 65 -3.99 -3.22 -0.91
N GLY A 66 -3.25 -2.97 0.16
CA GLY A 66 -2.36 -1.80 0.32
C GLY A 66 -1.08 -1.92 -0.50
N MET A 67 -0.77 -0.91 -1.32
CA MET A 67 0.35 -0.97 -2.26
C MET A 67 1.72 -1.19 -1.59
N GLY A 68 2.00 -0.49 -0.49
CA GLY A 68 3.23 -0.65 0.28
C GLY A 68 3.37 -2.05 0.88
N LEU A 69 2.26 -2.58 1.37
CA LEU A 69 2.17 -3.91 1.98
C LEU A 69 2.27 -5.01 0.91
N ASN A 70 1.68 -4.81 -0.26
CA ASN A 70 1.83 -5.70 -1.43
C ASN A 70 3.29 -5.79 -1.87
N ALA A 71 3.95 -4.63 -1.94
CA ALA A 71 5.36 -4.55 -2.29
C ALA A 71 6.25 -5.24 -1.24
N PHE A 72 5.98 -5.03 0.04
CA PHE A 72 6.67 -5.71 1.14
C PHE A 72 6.45 -7.22 1.08
N PHE A 73 5.20 -7.66 0.89
CA PHE A 73 4.85 -9.06 0.72
C PHE A 73 5.67 -9.71 -0.40
N THR A 74 5.59 -9.14 -1.60
CA THR A 74 6.14 -9.73 -2.83
C THR A 74 7.66 -9.65 -2.88
N TYR A 75 8.20 -8.44 -2.72
CA TYR A 75 9.62 -8.20 -3.01
C TYR A 75 10.52 -8.39 -1.80
N THR A 76 10.06 -8.05 -0.60
CA THR A 76 10.87 -8.22 0.60
C THR A 76 10.71 -9.61 1.19
N VAL A 77 9.48 -10.04 1.51
CA VAL A 77 9.25 -11.29 2.22
C VAL A 77 9.48 -12.49 1.32
N VAL A 78 8.80 -12.55 0.17
CA VAL A 78 8.93 -13.69 -0.73
C VAL A 78 10.22 -13.61 -1.54
N GLY A 79 10.46 -12.51 -2.23
CA GLY A 79 11.62 -12.35 -3.12
C GLY A 79 12.95 -12.23 -2.38
N GLY A 80 13.05 -11.34 -1.40
CA GLY A 80 14.29 -11.00 -0.71
C GLY A 80 14.64 -11.96 0.43
N MET A 81 13.65 -12.34 1.26
CA MET A 81 13.86 -13.24 2.40
C MET A 81 13.68 -14.71 2.04
N GLY A 82 13.24 -15.04 0.82
CA GLY A 82 13.01 -16.41 0.35
C GLY A 82 11.95 -17.18 1.15
N CYS A 83 10.96 -16.47 1.70
CA CYS A 83 9.83 -17.10 2.38
C CYS A 83 8.77 -17.55 1.39
N SER A 84 7.99 -18.56 1.76
CA SER A 84 6.80 -18.92 0.99
C SER A 84 5.74 -17.80 1.05
N TRP A 85 4.90 -17.68 0.05
CA TRP A 85 3.78 -16.75 0.11
C TRP A 85 2.76 -17.13 1.18
N GLN A 86 2.65 -18.44 1.52
CA GLN A 86 1.83 -18.94 2.62
C GLN A 86 2.30 -18.43 3.98
N PHE A 87 3.64 -18.35 4.17
CA PHE A 87 4.23 -17.74 5.36
C PHE A 87 3.83 -16.27 5.49
N ALA A 88 3.90 -15.52 4.38
CA ALA A 88 3.49 -14.12 4.35
C ALA A 88 1.99 -13.93 4.63
N LEU A 89 1.12 -14.78 4.04
CA LEU A 89 -0.31 -14.78 4.34
C LEU A 89 -0.62 -15.06 5.81
N THR A 90 0.14 -15.98 6.42
CA THR A 90 -0.01 -16.28 7.86
C THR A 90 0.30 -15.06 8.72
N ALA A 91 1.35 -14.30 8.36
CA ALA A 91 1.68 -13.06 9.04
C ALA A 91 0.57 -12.00 8.90
N VAL A 92 0.01 -11.84 7.69
CA VAL A 92 -1.13 -10.95 7.42
C VAL A 92 -2.38 -11.38 8.21
N LEU A 93 -2.67 -12.67 8.30
CA LEU A 93 -3.79 -13.16 9.10
C LEU A 93 -3.65 -12.81 10.57
N ILE A 94 -2.47 -13.09 11.15
CA ILE A 94 -2.21 -12.81 12.58
C ILE A 94 -2.26 -11.31 12.85
N GLU A 95 -1.72 -10.49 11.93
CA GLU A 95 -1.85 -9.04 11.97
C GLU A 95 -3.32 -8.59 12.03
N GLY A 96 -4.14 -9.06 11.10
CA GLY A 96 -5.56 -8.70 11.03
C GLY A 96 -6.34 -9.12 12.28
N ILE A 97 -6.10 -10.34 12.80
CA ILE A 97 -6.72 -10.83 14.05
C ILE A 97 -6.29 -9.95 15.22
N LEU A 98 -4.99 -9.63 15.32
CA LEU A 98 -4.50 -8.75 16.39
C LEU A 98 -5.14 -7.36 16.28
N PHE A 99 -5.28 -6.80 15.09
CA PHE A 99 -5.93 -5.52 14.90
C PHE A 99 -7.42 -5.53 15.26
N ILE A 100 -8.14 -6.62 15.00
CA ILE A 100 -9.52 -6.78 15.48
C ILE A 100 -9.54 -6.69 17.00
N LEU A 101 -8.69 -7.47 17.69
CA LEU A 101 -8.62 -7.48 19.15
C LEU A 101 -8.24 -6.10 19.71
N LEU A 102 -7.21 -5.45 19.17
CA LEU A 102 -6.78 -4.12 19.62
C LEU A 102 -7.85 -3.05 19.36
N SER A 103 -8.61 -3.15 18.27
CA SER A 103 -9.70 -2.22 17.96
C SER A 103 -10.90 -2.39 18.90
N LEU A 104 -11.20 -3.63 19.30
CA LEU A 104 -12.27 -3.90 20.28
C LEU A 104 -12.01 -3.20 21.63
N PHE A 105 -10.77 -3.18 22.07
CA PHE A 105 -10.36 -2.58 23.34
C PHE A 105 -9.91 -1.11 23.24
N GLY A 106 -9.94 -0.50 22.05
CA GLY A 106 -9.47 0.88 21.84
C GLY A 106 -7.95 1.07 21.96
N VAL A 107 -7.18 -0.01 22.03
CA VAL A 107 -5.72 0.01 22.22
C VAL A 107 -5.02 0.46 20.93
N ARG A 108 -5.58 0.15 19.75
CA ARG A 108 -5.01 0.55 18.46
C ARG A 108 -4.86 2.07 18.36
N GLU A 109 -5.87 2.83 18.78
CA GLU A 109 -5.83 4.29 18.82
C GLU A 109 -4.74 4.83 19.77
N ALA A 110 -4.60 4.21 20.95
CA ALA A 110 -3.57 4.61 21.91
C ALA A 110 -2.16 4.37 21.39
N ILE A 111 -1.91 3.23 20.72
CA ILE A 111 -0.61 2.94 20.07
C ILE A 111 -0.30 3.97 18.99
N ILE A 112 -1.28 4.28 18.14
CA ILE A 112 -1.13 5.26 17.07
C ILE A 112 -0.72 6.63 17.61
N ASN A 113 -1.38 7.08 18.67
CA ASN A 113 -1.08 8.38 19.30
C ASN A 113 0.28 8.39 19.99
N SER A 114 0.82 7.22 20.33
CA SER A 114 2.14 7.07 20.96
C SER A 114 3.31 7.03 19.98
N ILE A 115 3.08 7.08 18.66
CA ILE A 115 4.16 7.11 17.69
C ILE A 115 4.43 8.56 17.24
N PRO A 116 5.71 9.00 17.20
CA PRO A 116 6.04 10.36 16.79
C PRO A 116 5.49 10.70 15.41
N ALA A 117 4.91 11.91 15.28
CA ALA A 117 4.30 12.35 14.01
C ALA A 117 5.32 12.37 12.86
N THR A 118 6.55 12.75 13.13
CA THR A 118 7.66 12.76 12.16
C THR A 118 7.93 11.36 11.63
N MET A 119 7.95 10.34 12.50
CA MET A 119 8.17 8.96 12.09
C MET A 119 7.04 8.44 11.20
N LYS A 120 5.77 8.76 11.50
CA LYS A 120 4.63 8.40 10.65
C LYS A 120 4.79 8.97 9.24
N LYS A 121 5.14 10.26 9.14
CA LYS A 121 5.35 10.95 7.86
C LYS A 121 6.54 10.36 7.11
N ALA A 122 7.66 10.12 7.80
CA ALA A 122 8.87 9.56 7.21
C ALA A 122 8.65 8.16 6.65
N VAL A 123 7.90 7.30 7.37
CA VAL A 123 7.54 5.95 6.90
C VAL A 123 6.69 6.04 5.62
N ALA A 124 5.66 6.89 5.59
CA ALA A 124 4.83 7.06 4.40
C ALA A 124 5.65 7.50 3.18
N VAL A 125 6.55 8.48 3.35
CA VAL A 125 7.44 8.97 2.28
C VAL A 125 8.42 7.88 1.84
N GLY A 126 9.02 7.15 2.77
CA GLY A 126 9.95 6.05 2.50
C GLY A 126 9.30 4.92 1.71
N ILE A 127 8.07 4.53 2.08
CA ILE A 127 7.26 3.56 1.34
C ILE A 127 6.97 4.09 -0.07
N GLY A 128 6.63 5.36 -0.23
CA GLY A 128 6.39 5.97 -1.53
C GLY A 128 7.61 5.88 -2.44
N LEU A 129 8.80 6.19 -1.94
CA LEU A 129 10.05 6.04 -2.70
C LEU A 129 10.38 4.58 -3.02
N PHE A 130 10.10 3.67 -2.09
CA PHE A 130 10.28 2.23 -2.30
C PHE A 130 9.38 1.71 -3.44
N ILE A 131 8.10 2.08 -3.44
CA ILE A 131 7.16 1.73 -4.51
C ILE A 131 7.61 2.34 -5.85
N CYS A 132 8.09 3.59 -5.85
CA CYS A 132 8.64 4.24 -7.04
C CYS A 132 9.83 3.46 -7.60
N LEU A 133 10.77 3.03 -6.76
CA LEU A 133 11.91 2.20 -7.17
C LEU A 133 11.44 0.87 -7.77
N ILE A 134 10.46 0.21 -7.17
CA ILE A 134 9.87 -1.01 -7.72
C ILE A 134 9.25 -0.75 -9.10
N GLY A 135 8.52 0.33 -9.27
CA GLY A 135 7.96 0.73 -10.56
C GLY A 135 9.05 0.91 -11.62
N LEU A 136 10.12 1.64 -11.30
CA LEU A 136 11.27 1.85 -12.19
C LEU A 136 11.96 0.53 -12.58
N THR A 137 12.09 -0.39 -11.62
CA THR A 137 12.72 -1.71 -11.84
C THR A 137 11.82 -2.62 -12.68
N ASN A 138 10.52 -2.69 -12.39
CA ASN A 138 9.56 -3.50 -13.14
C ASN A 138 9.36 -3.01 -14.58
N ALA A 139 9.52 -1.71 -14.81
CA ALA A 139 9.53 -1.11 -16.16
C ALA A 139 10.80 -1.45 -16.94
N GLY A 140 11.86 -1.93 -16.27
CA GLY A 140 13.17 -2.10 -16.86
C GLY A 140 13.91 -0.76 -17.10
N ILE A 141 13.43 0.34 -16.47
CA ILE A 141 14.07 1.67 -16.58
C ILE A 141 15.35 1.70 -15.74
N THR A 142 15.32 1.10 -14.55
CA THR A 142 16.51 0.93 -13.72
C THR A 142 16.90 -0.54 -13.69
N VAL A 143 18.18 -0.80 -13.91
CA VAL A 143 18.76 -2.14 -13.91
C VAL A 143 19.98 -2.19 -13.00
N GLY A 144 20.20 -3.33 -12.35
CA GLY A 144 21.47 -3.60 -11.67
C GLY A 144 22.57 -3.72 -12.71
N LYS A 145 23.70 -3.06 -12.47
CA LYS A 145 24.89 -3.18 -13.34
C LYS A 145 25.99 -3.95 -12.63
N ASP A 146 26.58 -4.88 -13.37
CA ASP A 146 27.72 -5.71 -12.93
C ASP A 146 28.89 -4.84 -12.58
N LEU A 147 29.55 -4.27 -12.25
CA LEU A 147 30.71 -3.38 -12.11
C LEU A 147 30.45 -2.12 -11.26
N GLY A 148 30.02 -2.31 -10.02
CA GLY A 148 30.16 -1.27 -9.00
C GLY A 148 29.08 -0.20 -8.95
N THR A 149 28.10 -0.22 -9.84
CA THR A 149 26.90 0.59 -9.72
C THR A 149 25.73 -0.24 -9.22
N VAL A 150 25.17 0.14 -8.09
CA VAL A 150 24.04 -0.58 -7.48
C VAL A 150 22.79 -0.48 -8.35
N ILE A 151 22.57 0.67 -8.99
CA ILE A 151 21.44 0.95 -9.88
C ILE A 151 21.95 1.80 -11.05
N GLY A 152 21.57 1.42 -12.27
CA GLY A 152 21.88 2.18 -13.47
C GLY A 152 20.64 2.40 -14.34
N PHE A 153 20.68 3.41 -15.20
CA PHE A 153 19.64 3.67 -16.18
C PHE A 153 19.81 2.75 -17.39
N VAL A 154 18.71 2.21 -17.92
CA VAL A 154 18.73 1.35 -19.11
C VAL A 154 18.95 2.18 -20.38
N ASN A 155 19.48 1.57 -21.44
CA ASN A 155 19.42 2.14 -22.77
C ASN A 155 17.98 1.99 -23.32
N PHE A 156 17.50 3.00 -24.05
CA PHE A 156 16.11 3.05 -24.56
C PHE A 156 15.83 2.13 -25.76
N ASP A 157 16.69 1.19 -26.05
CA ASP A 157 16.49 0.13 -27.05
C ASP A 157 15.55 -0.98 -26.54
N VAL A 158 15.24 -0.99 -25.24
CA VAL A 158 14.33 -1.94 -24.62
C VAL A 158 12.89 -1.45 -24.76
N SER A 159 12.07 -2.16 -25.55
CA SER A 159 10.68 -1.78 -25.87
C SER A 159 9.80 -1.58 -24.62
N SER A 160 9.98 -2.41 -23.58
CA SER A 160 9.17 -2.29 -22.35
C SER A 160 9.48 -1.01 -21.57
N ALA A 161 10.75 -0.62 -21.47
CA ALA A 161 11.16 0.60 -20.81
C ALA A 161 10.64 1.84 -21.56
N LEU A 162 10.72 1.82 -22.89
CA LEU A 162 10.21 2.91 -23.73
C LEU A 162 8.68 3.06 -23.57
N VAL A 163 7.93 1.96 -23.62
CA VAL A 163 6.47 1.96 -23.43
C VAL A 163 6.10 2.46 -22.04
N ALA A 164 6.84 2.05 -21.00
CA ALA A 164 6.61 2.50 -19.65
C ALA A 164 6.89 4.01 -19.46
N ILE A 165 7.93 4.54 -20.08
CA ILE A 165 8.24 5.99 -20.04
C ILE A 165 7.15 6.79 -20.76
N ILE A 166 6.71 6.36 -21.93
CA ILE A 166 5.60 6.99 -22.65
C ILE A 166 4.35 6.99 -21.77
N GLY A 167 4.03 5.82 -21.15
CA GLY A 167 2.91 5.66 -20.24
C GLY A 167 2.99 6.58 -19.01
N LEU A 168 4.19 6.77 -18.46
CA LEU A 168 4.42 7.68 -17.34
C LEU A 168 4.07 9.13 -17.72
N PHE A 169 4.56 9.60 -18.85
CA PHE A 169 4.27 10.96 -19.31
C PHE A 169 2.80 11.15 -19.66
N ILE A 170 2.13 10.14 -20.22
CA ILE A 170 0.69 10.18 -20.47
C ILE A 170 -0.07 10.28 -19.14
N THR A 171 0.28 9.46 -18.14
CA THR A 171 -0.35 9.49 -16.82
C THR A 171 -0.16 10.85 -16.14
N ILE A 172 1.04 11.42 -16.22
CA ILE A 172 1.34 12.76 -15.70
C ILE A 172 0.49 13.83 -16.43
N ALA A 173 0.42 13.78 -17.75
CA ALA A 173 -0.37 14.72 -18.53
C ALA A 173 -1.86 14.68 -18.18
N LEU A 174 -2.43 13.47 -18.08
CA LEU A 174 -3.82 13.29 -17.67
C LEU A 174 -4.08 13.81 -16.25
N TYR A 175 -3.13 13.59 -15.35
CA TYR A 175 -3.26 14.07 -13.97
C TYR A 175 -3.18 15.60 -13.88
N VAL A 176 -2.24 16.23 -14.58
CA VAL A 176 -2.07 17.69 -14.62
C VAL A 176 -3.31 18.36 -15.25
N LEU A 177 -3.93 17.70 -16.21
CA LEU A 177 -5.20 18.13 -16.82
C LEU A 177 -6.42 17.86 -15.92
N ASN A 178 -6.23 17.33 -14.71
CA ASN A 178 -7.29 16.98 -13.76
C ASN A 178 -8.33 15.98 -14.33
N VAL A 179 -7.89 15.07 -15.19
CA VAL A 179 -8.77 14.03 -15.74
C VAL A 179 -9.08 13.00 -14.64
N PRO A 180 -10.36 12.76 -14.31
CA PRO A 180 -10.72 11.73 -13.35
C PRO A 180 -10.23 10.36 -13.79
N GLY A 181 -9.60 9.61 -12.86
CA GLY A 181 -9.05 8.30 -13.19
C GLY A 181 -7.79 8.32 -14.05
N ALA A 182 -7.01 9.42 -14.01
CA ALA A 182 -5.78 9.59 -14.78
C ALA A 182 -4.84 8.37 -14.73
N VAL A 183 -4.70 7.73 -13.57
CA VAL A 183 -3.82 6.55 -13.40
C VAL A 183 -4.38 5.35 -14.17
N LEU A 184 -5.67 5.05 -14.02
CA LEU A 184 -6.31 3.94 -14.74
C LEU A 184 -6.30 4.17 -16.25
N LEU A 185 -6.65 5.37 -16.69
CA LEU A 185 -6.59 5.74 -18.11
C LEU A 185 -5.16 5.67 -18.65
N GLY A 186 -4.18 6.08 -17.86
CA GLY A 186 -2.76 5.93 -18.18
C GLY A 186 -2.38 4.48 -18.41
N ILE A 187 -2.81 3.57 -17.55
CA ILE A 187 -2.60 2.12 -17.71
C ILE A 187 -3.25 1.62 -18.99
N ILE A 188 -4.52 1.95 -19.23
CA ILE A 188 -5.25 1.49 -20.43
C ILE A 188 -4.54 1.98 -21.70
N ILE A 189 -4.23 3.27 -21.80
CA ILE A 189 -3.56 3.85 -22.97
C ILE A 189 -2.19 3.20 -23.17
N THR A 190 -1.42 3.02 -22.10
CA THR A 190 -0.10 2.39 -22.16
C THR A 190 -0.19 0.93 -22.61
N THR A 191 -1.20 0.19 -22.14
CA THR A 191 -1.47 -1.18 -22.58
C THR A 191 -1.76 -1.24 -24.08
N LEU A 192 -2.58 -0.30 -24.59
CA LEU A 192 -2.88 -0.21 -26.03
C LEU A 192 -1.64 0.15 -26.85
N ILE A 193 -0.82 1.10 -26.38
CA ILE A 193 0.45 1.46 -27.02
C ILE A 193 1.41 0.27 -27.01
N GLY A 194 1.40 -0.56 -25.98
CA GLY A 194 2.23 -1.76 -25.86
C GLY A 194 1.97 -2.81 -26.93
N ILE A 195 0.79 -2.83 -27.57
CA ILE A 195 0.43 -3.83 -28.60
C ILE A 195 1.38 -3.76 -29.81
N PRO A 196 1.53 -2.61 -30.50
CA PRO A 196 2.44 -2.52 -31.64
C PRO A 196 3.92 -2.71 -31.29
N PHE A 197 4.31 -2.51 -30.03
CA PHE A 197 5.68 -2.75 -29.57
C PHE A 197 5.92 -4.21 -29.13
N GLY A 198 4.90 -5.09 -29.19
CA GLY A 198 5.00 -6.47 -28.74
C GLY A 198 5.15 -6.64 -27.21
N VAL A 199 4.90 -5.58 -26.45
CA VAL A 199 4.96 -5.58 -24.96
C VAL A 199 3.65 -6.10 -24.37
N THR A 200 2.52 -5.75 -25.01
CA THR A 200 1.19 -6.27 -24.65
C THR A 200 0.83 -7.40 -25.58
N THR A 201 0.60 -8.59 -25.01
CA THR A 201 0.16 -9.78 -25.75
C THR A 201 -1.28 -10.11 -25.39
N ILE A 202 -2.11 -10.30 -26.41
CA ILE A 202 -3.51 -10.71 -26.23
C ILE A 202 -3.58 -12.23 -26.47
N PRO A 203 -3.93 -13.04 -25.46
CA PRO A 203 -4.09 -14.49 -25.63
C PRO A 203 -5.17 -14.82 -26.67
N GLN A 204 -5.04 -15.96 -27.34
CA GLN A 204 -6.01 -16.40 -28.37
C GLN A 204 -7.39 -16.73 -27.78
N ASP A 205 -7.43 -17.14 -26.52
CA ASP A 205 -8.62 -17.48 -25.74
C ASP A 205 -9.17 -16.33 -24.92
N PHE A 206 -8.67 -15.09 -25.16
CA PHE A 206 -9.10 -13.89 -24.46
C PHE A 206 -10.61 -13.69 -24.52
N LYS A 207 -11.21 -13.43 -23.37
CA LYS A 207 -12.63 -13.10 -23.22
C LYS A 207 -12.79 -11.82 -22.42
N VAL A 208 -13.60 -10.90 -22.92
CA VAL A 208 -13.92 -9.67 -22.18
C VAL A 208 -14.67 -10.00 -20.88
N PHE A 209 -15.49 -11.04 -20.91
CA PHE A 209 -16.25 -11.53 -19.76
C PHE A 209 -15.78 -12.94 -19.42
N SER A 210 -15.24 -13.13 -18.23
CA SER A 210 -14.75 -14.40 -17.70
C SER A 210 -15.33 -14.66 -16.31
N LEU A 211 -15.45 -15.93 -15.96
CA LEU A 211 -15.81 -16.31 -14.61
C LEU A 211 -14.58 -16.15 -13.69
N PRO A 212 -14.76 -15.67 -12.46
CA PRO A 212 -13.65 -15.52 -11.52
C PRO A 212 -13.03 -16.88 -11.17
N GLU A 213 -11.70 -16.92 -11.11
CA GLU A 213 -10.98 -18.10 -10.61
C GLU A 213 -11.13 -18.23 -9.10
N ALA A 214 -11.07 -19.46 -8.60
CA ALA A 214 -11.14 -19.72 -7.18
C ALA A 214 -9.92 -19.10 -6.45
N PRO A 215 -10.12 -18.32 -5.38
CA PRO A 215 -9.02 -17.77 -4.60
C PRO A 215 -8.34 -18.86 -3.76
N HIS A 216 -7.18 -18.54 -3.18
CA HIS A 216 -6.42 -19.45 -2.31
C HIS A 216 -7.00 -19.46 -0.89
N PHE A 217 -8.09 -20.18 -0.69
CA PHE A 217 -8.74 -20.26 0.62
C PHE A 217 -7.82 -20.86 1.68
N PHE A 218 -7.60 -20.12 2.78
CA PHE A 218 -6.94 -20.58 4.00
C PHE A 218 -5.55 -21.22 3.77
N ALA A 219 -4.81 -20.76 2.78
CA ALA A 219 -3.51 -21.28 2.42
C ALA A 219 -2.41 -20.74 3.36
N PHE A 220 -2.38 -21.19 4.60
CA PHE A 220 -1.47 -20.72 5.64
C PHE A 220 -0.36 -21.71 5.94
N GLU A 221 0.80 -21.18 6.35
CA GLU A 221 1.95 -21.96 6.83
C GLU A 221 2.21 -21.67 8.31
N TRP A 222 1.90 -22.63 9.17
CA TRP A 222 2.00 -22.48 10.64
C TRP A 222 3.33 -22.93 11.23
N SER A 223 4.17 -23.65 10.47
CA SER A 223 5.39 -24.28 10.95
C SER A 223 6.45 -23.30 11.45
N ASN A 224 6.48 -22.08 10.92
CA ASN A 224 7.50 -21.08 11.17
C ASN A 224 7.04 -19.88 12.01
N VAL A 225 5.84 -19.94 12.61
CA VAL A 225 5.21 -18.80 13.31
C VAL A 225 5.99 -18.34 14.56
N PHE A 226 6.71 -19.25 15.22
CA PHE A 226 7.52 -18.92 16.41
C PHE A 226 8.98 -18.56 16.09
N THR A 227 9.30 -18.24 14.86
CA THR A 227 10.65 -17.80 14.47
C THR A 227 10.81 -16.29 14.59
N LEU A 228 12.03 -15.83 14.87
CA LEU A 228 12.35 -14.40 14.87
C LEU A 228 12.04 -13.77 13.50
N LYS A 229 12.29 -14.52 12.42
CA LYS A 229 11.98 -14.08 11.06
C LYS A 229 10.50 -13.80 10.87
N PHE A 230 9.62 -14.67 11.37
CA PHE A 230 8.18 -14.46 11.34
C PHE A 230 7.78 -13.22 12.15
N PHE A 231 8.32 -13.07 13.36
CA PHE A 231 8.03 -11.91 14.21
C PHE A 231 8.38 -10.60 13.52
N ILE A 232 9.51 -10.50 12.82
CA ILE A 232 9.94 -9.31 12.10
C ILE A 232 8.98 -9.01 10.94
N VAL A 233 8.62 -10.02 10.15
CA VAL A 233 7.69 -9.88 9.02
C VAL A 233 6.32 -9.44 9.52
N PHE A 234 5.77 -10.13 10.50
CA PHE A 234 4.51 -9.81 11.15
C PHE A 234 4.50 -8.36 11.69
N PHE A 235 5.56 -7.99 12.43
CA PHE A 235 5.68 -6.67 13.02
C PHE A 235 5.77 -5.57 11.97
N THR A 236 6.44 -5.84 10.85
CA THR A 236 6.53 -4.88 9.74
C THR A 236 5.18 -4.67 9.06
N PHE A 237 4.43 -5.74 8.81
CA PHE A 237 3.05 -5.63 8.33
C PHE A 237 2.22 -4.77 9.29
N LEU A 238 2.23 -5.12 10.57
CA LEU A 238 1.47 -4.44 11.63
C LEU A 238 1.72 -2.94 11.67
N PHE A 239 3.00 -2.53 11.69
CA PHE A 239 3.34 -1.10 11.77
C PHE A 239 3.08 -0.37 10.46
N THR A 240 3.39 -0.99 9.32
CA THR A 240 3.16 -0.38 8.02
C THR A 240 1.68 -0.10 7.79
N ASP A 241 0.82 -1.08 8.06
CA ASP A 241 -0.62 -0.93 7.95
C ASP A 241 -1.19 0.12 8.91
N LEU A 242 -0.70 0.09 10.16
CA LEU A 242 -1.11 1.06 11.18
C LEU A 242 -0.84 2.50 10.75
N PHE A 243 0.32 2.77 10.14
CA PHE A 243 0.67 4.10 9.66
C PHE A 243 -0.11 4.50 8.40
N ASP A 244 -0.26 3.56 7.46
CA ASP A 244 -0.93 3.80 6.20
C ASP A 244 -2.42 4.11 6.40
N THR A 245 -3.10 3.27 7.15
CA THR A 245 -4.53 3.41 7.44
C THR A 245 -4.84 4.73 8.13
N ILE A 246 -4.09 5.10 9.18
CA ILE A 246 -4.38 6.34 9.92
C ILE A 246 -4.04 7.57 9.10
N GLY A 247 -2.91 7.58 8.41
CA GLY A 247 -2.53 8.68 7.53
C GLY A 247 -3.61 8.95 6.47
N THR A 248 -4.10 7.88 5.87
CA THR A 248 -5.16 7.93 4.85
C THR A 248 -6.51 8.37 5.42
N LEU A 249 -6.95 7.75 6.52
CA LEU A 249 -8.21 8.11 7.17
C LEU A 249 -8.22 9.58 7.59
N MET A 250 -7.14 10.06 8.21
CA MET A 250 -7.01 11.46 8.59
C MET A 250 -7.07 12.39 7.38
N GLY A 251 -6.31 12.10 6.32
CA GLY A 251 -6.29 12.91 5.10
C GLY A 251 -7.65 12.99 4.41
N VAL A 252 -8.32 11.86 4.23
CA VAL A 252 -9.64 11.78 3.58
C VAL A 252 -10.72 12.46 4.42
N THR A 253 -10.76 12.22 5.73
CA THR A 253 -11.79 12.80 6.62
C THR A 253 -11.61 14.30 6.83
N GLN A 254 -10.37 14.79 6.88
CA GLN A 254 -10.09 16.24 6.88
C GLN A 254 -10.57 16.90 5.60
N GLN A 255 -10.27 16.31 4.44
CA GLN A 255 -10.73 16.85 3.15
C GLN A 255 -12.27 16.81 3.02
N ALA A 256 -12.90 15.81 3.64
CA ALA A 256 -14.35 15.69 3.70
C ALA A 256 -15.02 16.70 4.67
N ASN A 257 -14.23 17.42 5.48
CA ASN A 257 -14.68 18.24 6.60
C ASN A 257 -15.53 17.44 7.61
N LEU A 258 -15.15 16.18 7.85
CA LEU A 258 -15.82 15.29 8.80
C LEU A 258 -15.13 15.25 10.16
N VAL A 259 -13.90 15.74 10.27
CA VAL A 259 -13.13 15.80 11.52
C VAL A 259 -13.77 16.80 12.47
N ASP A 260 -13.86 16.45 13.77
CA ASP A 260 -14.40 17.34 14.80
C ASP A 260 -13.46 18.51 15.12
N LYS A 261 -13.90 19.43 16.00
CA LYS A 261 -13.11 20.62 16.39
C LYS A 261 -11.83 20.26 17.16
N GLU A 262 -11.75 19.08 17.72
CA GLU A 262 -10.61 18.55 18.46
C GLU A 262 -9.65 17.75 17.56
N GLY A 263 -9.99 17.58 16.28
CA GLY A 263 -9.17 16.85 15.31
C GLY A 263 -9.41 15.35 15.26
N ASN A 264 -10.50 14.85 15.87
CA ASN A 264 -10.80 13.43 15.88
C ASN A 264 -11.59 13.00 14.64
N ILE A 265 -11.31 11.79 14.16
CA ILE A 265 -12.04 11.17 13.07
C ILE A 265 -13.36 10.60 13.61
N PRO A 266 -14.52 10.89 12.99
CA PRO A 266 -15.78 10.31 13.43
C PRO A 266 -15.76 8.79 13.22
N ASN A 267 -16.30 8.05 14.21
CA ASN A 267 -16.38 6.59 14.17
C ASN A 267 -15.05 5.88 13.82
N VAL A 268 -13.93 6.45 14.24
CA VAL A 268 -12.59 5.91 13.93
C VAL A 268 -12.46 4.45 14.33
N LYS A 269 -13.05 4.03 15.44
CA LYS A 269 -13.07 2.63 15.88
C LYS A 269 -13.74 1.71 14.85
N GLY A 270 -14.85 2.13 14.25
CA GLY A 270 -15.54 1.40 13.20
C GLY A 270 -14.70 1.33 11.92
N ALA A 271 -14.01 2.42 11.57
CA ALA A 271 -13.13 2.47 10.41
C ALA A 271 -11.90 1.54 10.56
N LEU A 272 -11.27 1.55 11.73
CA LEU A 272 -10.15 0.66 12.06
C LEU A 272 -10.58 -0.81 12.12
N MET A 273 -11.83 -1.08 12.57
CA MET A 273 -12.39 -2.43 12.55
C MET A 273 -12.65 -2.90 11.11
N ALA A 274 -13.16 -2.05 10.24
CA ALA A 274 -13.40 -2.37 8.82
C ALA A 274 -12.09 -2.76 8.10
N ASP A 275 -11.04 -2.02 8.36
CA ASP A 275 -9.68 -2.28 7.89
C ASP A 275 -9.17 -3.66 8.37
N ALA A 276 -9.27 -3.93 9.67
CA ALA A 276 -8.84 -5.20 10.26
C ALA A 276 -9.64 -6.42 9.73
N VAL A 277 -10.96 -6.29 9.59
CA VAL A 277 -11.82 -7.34 9.00
C VAL A 277 -11.47 -7.55 7.54
N GLY A 278 -11.22 -6.48 6.78
CA GLY A 278 -10.76 -6.55 5.40
C GLY A 278 -9.45 -7.31 5.27
N THR A 279 -8.49 -7.06 6.16
CA THR A 279 -7.19 -7.74 6.22
C THR A 279 -7.34 -9.23 6.50
N VAL A 280 -8.15 -9.62 7.49
CA VAL A 280 -8.44 -11.04 7.77
C VAL A 280 -9.11 -11.71 6.57
N ALA A 281 -10.11 -11.07 5.96
CA ALA A 281 -10.76 -11.60 4.77
C ALA A 281 -9.77 -11.74 3.61
N GLY A 282 -8.92 -10.75 3.40
CA GLY A 282 -7.86 -10.76 2.38
C GLY A 282 -6.90 -11.94 2.57
N ALA A 283 -6.37 -12.12 3.77
CA ALA A 283 -5.49 -13.25 4.10
C ALA A 283 -6.17 -14.60 3.89
N CYS A 284 -7.43 -14.75 4.32
CA CYS A 284 -8.19 -15.99 4.15
C CYS A 284 -8.49 -16.30 2.67
N LEU A 285 -8.57 -15.30 1.82
CA LEU A 285 -8.82 -15.43 0.39
C LEU A 285 -7.53 -15.53 -0.44
N GLY A 286 -6.38 -15.17 0.13
CA GLY A 286 -5.10 -15.21 -0.57
C GLY A 286 -4.71 -13.87 -1.22
N THR A 287 -4.86 -12.77 -0.49
CA THR A 287 -4.26 -11.48 -0.83
C THR A 287 -3.58 -10.85 0.39
N SER A 288 -2.83 -9.79 0.17
CA SER A 288 -2.12 -9.05 1.21
C SER A 288 -3.07 -8.21 2.07
N THR A 289 -2.52 -7.49 3.06
CA THR A 289 -3.22 -6.58 3.96
C THR A 289 -4.12 -5.61 3.19
N VAL A 290 -5.36 -5.49 3.64
CA VAL A 290 -6.33 -4.53 3.11
C VAL A 290 -6.27 -3.26 3.94
N THR A 291 -6.16 -2.10 3.32
CA THR A 291 -6.03 -0.80 3.97
C THR A 291 -6.90 0.26 3.30
N SER A 292 -7.07 1.41 3.95
CA SER A 292 -7.83 2.54 3.40
C SER A 292 -7.03 3.26 2.31
N TYR A 293 -7.73 3.76 1.28
CA TYR A 293 -7.14 4.36 0.08
C TYR A 293 -7.24 5.88 0.08
N VAL A 294 -6.10 6.54 -0.10
CA VAL A 294 -6.01 8.02 -0.21
C VAL A 294 -6.75 8.54 -1.45
N GLU A 295 -6.91 7.72 -2.48
CA GLU A 295 -7.69 8.01 -3.69
C GLU A 295 -9.17 8.30 -3.39
N SER A 296 -9.68 7.87 -2.23
CA SER A 296 -11.00 8.26 -1.72
C SER A 296 -11.15 9.78 -1.61
N SER A 297 -10.04 10.51 -1.47
CA SER A 297 -10.00 11.98 -1.49
C SER A 297 -10.55 12.56 -2.80
N ALA A 298 -10.37 11.88 -3.93
CA ALA A 298 -10.92 12.31 -5.21
C ALA A 298 -12.45 12.24 -5.22
N GLY A 299 -13.02 11.17 -4.67
CA GLY A 299 -14.46 11.04 -4.51
C GLY A 299 -15.05 12.03 -3.50
N VAL A 300 -14.34 12.29 -2.42
CA VAL A 300 -14.69 13.33 -1.45
C VAL A 300 -14.69 14.72 -2.10
N ALA A 301 -13.70 15.04 -2.94
CA ALA A 301 -13.67 16.29 -3.70
C ALA A 301 -14.85 16.40 -4.67
N ALA A 302 -15.31 15.27 -5.24
CA ALA A 302 -16.46 15.18 -6.12
C ALA A 302 -17.81 15.15 -5.36
N GLY A 303 -17.81 15.11 -4.02
CA GLY A 303 -19.00 15.29 -3.19
C GLY A 303 -19.43 14.11 -2.32
N ALA A 304 -18.69 12.99 -2.31
CA ALA A 304 -18.94 11.88 -1.39
C ALA A 304 -18.71 12.28 0.07
N ARG A 305 -19.59 11.86 0.98
CA ARG A 305 -19.54 12.23 2.40
C ARG A 305 -19.95 11.09 3.34
N THR A 306 -20.54 10.04 2.82
CA THR A 306 -21.15 8.97 3.63
C THR A 306 -20.71 7.57 3.21
N GLY A 307 -21.00 6.58 4.04
CA GLY A 307 -20.75 5.16 3.74
C GLY A 307 -21.46 4.62 2.50
N LEU A 308 -22.45 5.36 1.95
CA LEU A 308 -23.06 4.98 0.67
C LEU A 308 -22.02 4.91 -0.45
N ALA A 309 -21.03 5.81 -0.41
CA ALA A 309 -19.90 5.76 -1.31
C ALA A 309 -19.18 4.40 -1.25
N SER A 310 -18.90 3.92 -0.03
CA SER A 310 -18.22 2.63 0.18
C SER A 310 -19.08 1.44 -0.24
N VAL A 311 -20.42 1.48 -0.07
CA VAL A 311 -21.33 0.41 -0.56
C VAL A 311 -21.26 0.27 -2.08
N VAL A 312 -21.33 1.40 -2.81
CA VAL A 312 -21.30 1.35 -4.28
C VAL A 312 -19.92 0.93 -4.78
N THR A 313 -18.84 1.36 -4.10
CA THR A 313 -17.48 0.89 -4.38
C THR A 313 -17.38 -0.63 -4.25
N ALA A 314 -17.95 -1.20 -3.18
CA ALA A 314 -18.01 -2.65 -2.99
C ALA A 314 -18.73 -3.35 -4.15
N GLY A 315 -19.88 -2.81 -4.57
CA GLY A 315 -20.62 -3.32 -5.73
C GLY A 315 -19.79 -3.32 -7.02
N LEU A 316 -19.03 -2.26 -7.27
CA LEU A 316 -18.17 -2.16 -8.45
C LEU A 316 -16.99 -3.14 -8.40
N PHE A 317 -16.41 -3.43 -7.24
CA PHE A 317 -15.42 -4.50 -7.09
C PHE A 317 -16.00 -5.88 -7.39
N ILE A 318 -17.25 -6.15 -6.96
CA ILE A 318 -17.93 -7.41 -7.30
C ILE A 318 -18.20 -7.52 -8.80
N VAL A 319 -18.62 -6.44 -9.46
CA VAL A 319 -18.79 -6.40 -10.92
C VAL A 319 -17.45 -6.65 -11.63
N ALA A 320 -16.36 -6.09 -11.13
CA ALA A 320 -15.03 -6.26 -11.71
C ALA A 320 -14.56 -7.73 -11.74
N LEU A 321 -15.07 -8.61 -10.85
CA LEU A 321 -14.76 -10.06 -10.83
C LEU A 321 -14.97 -10.74 -12.17
N PHE A 322 -15.91 -10.26 -12.96
CA PHE A 322 -16.26 -10.86 -14.27
C PHE A 322 -15.40 -10.34 -15.42
N PHE A 323 -14.38 -9.52 -15.15
CA PHE A 323 -13.48 -8.92 -16.13
C PHE A 323 -12.02 -9.29 -15.88
N THR A 324 -11.74 -10.41 -15.24
CA THR A 324 -10.38 -10.85 -14.85
C THR A 324 -9.42 -10.86 -16.05
N ASP A 325 -9.82 -11.42 -17.18
CA ASP A 325 -8.98 -11.51 -18.37
C ASP A 325 -8.62 -10.13 -18.94
N LEU A 326 -9.55 -9.17 -18.83
CA LEU A 326 -9.31 -7.78 -19.25
C LEU A 326 -8.18 -7.11 -18.46
N PHE A 327 -8.06 -7.43 -17.17
CA PHE A 327 -6.98 -6.94 -16.35
C PHE A 327 -5.70 -7.78 -16.51
N ALA A 328 -5.81 -9.06 -16.83
CA ALA A 328 -4.67 -9.96 -17.00
C ALA A 328 -3.79 -9.64 -18.22
N ILE A 329 -4.34 -9.00 -19.25
CA ILE A 329 -3.56 -8.57 -20.44
C ILE A 329 -2.70 -7.33 -20.17
N ILE A 330 -2.88 -6.64 -19.04
CA ILE A 330 -2.14 -5.42 -18.70
C ILE A 330 -0.69 -5.80 -18.38
N PRO A 331 0.31 -5.36 -19.18
CA PRO A 331 1.70 -5.71 -18.94
C PRO A 331 2.29 -4.91 -17.77
N SER A 332 3.37 -5.41 -17.18
CA SER A 332 4.11 -4.70 -16.12
C SER A 332 4.60 -3.32 -16.55
N ALA A 333 4.94 -3.16 -17.82
CA ALA A 333 5.31 -1.87 -18.41
C ALA A 333 4.17 -0.83 -18.35
N ALA A 334 2.91 -1.25 -18.33
CA ALA A 334 1.76 -0.36 -18.20
C ALA A 334 1.38 -0.09 -16.72
N THR A 335 1.64 -1.04 -15.81
CA THR A 335 1.39 -0.84 -14.38
C THR A 335 2.52 -0.07 -13.67
N ALA A 336 3.75 -0.14 -14.17
CA ALA A 336 4.91 0.53 -13.60
C ALA A 336 4.75 2.06 -13.49
N PRO A 337 4.23 2.80 -14.49
CA PRO A 337 3.91 4.21 -14.37
C PRO A 337 2.97 4.53 -13.20
N ALA A 338 2.00 3.66 -12.93
CA ALA A 338 1.09 3.81 -11.80
C ALA A 338 1.83 3.70 -10.46
N LEU A 339 2.75 2.75 -10.32
CA LEU A 339 3.60 2.60 -9.13
C LEU A 339 4.47 3.83 -8.89
N ILE A 340 5.11 4.34 -9.94
CA ILE A 340 5.94 5.56 -9.87
C ILE A 340 5.06 6.75 -9.43
N PHE A 341 3.86 6.86 -9.99
CA PHE A 341 2.94 7.94 -9.69
C PHE A 341 2.36 7.87 -8.28
N VAL A 342 2.01 6.67 -7.79
CA VAL A 342 1.61 6.45 -6.39
C VAL A 342 2.75 6.84 -5.44
N GLY A 343 3.99 6.51 -5.78
CA GLY A 343 5.17 6.97 -5.04
C GLY A 343 5.22 8.50 -4.92
N TYR A 344 4.92 9.23 -6.00
CA TYR A 344 4.82 10.70 -5.97
C TYR A 344 3.70 11.19 -5.02
N LEU A 345 2.53 10.57 -5.05
CA LEU A 345 1.43 10.96 -4.17
C LEU A 345 1.78 10.79 -2.69
N MET A 346 2.55 9.75 -2.37
CA MET A 346 3.02 9.45 -1.01
C MET A 346 4.17 10.35 -0.54
N MET A 347 4.73 11.18 -1.42
CA MET A 347 5.78 12.16 -1.04
C MET A 347 5.25 13.39 -0.31
N LYS A 348 3.96 13.72 -0.42
CA LYS A 348 3.39 14.95 0.15
C LYS A 348 3.70 15.18 1.64
N PRO A 349 3.68 14.18 2.52
CA PRO A 349 3.98 14.36 3.94
C PRO A 349 5.40 14.86 4.23
N VAL A 350 6.34 14.77 3.28
CA VAL A 350 7.73 15.26 3.45
C VAL A 350 7.77 16.75 3.79
N MET A 351 6.86 17.54 3.22
CA MET A 351 6.76 18.98 3.44
C MET A 351 6.34 19.34 4.88
N GLN A 352 5.86 18.38 5.64
CA GLN A 352 5.43 18.57 7.04
C GLN A 352 6.45 18.04 8.03
N ILE A 353 7.61 17.57 7.57
CA ILE A 353 8.72 17.13 8.41
C ILE A 353 9.59 18.34 8.70
N ASP A 354 9.89 18.56 9.97
CA ASP A 354 10.81 19.62 10.38
C ASP A 354 12.27 19.16 10.21
N PHE A 355 12.88 19.57 9.10
CA PHE A 355 14.29 19.31 8.83
C PHE A 355 15.24 20.33 9.48
N GLU A 356 14.72 21.44 10.03
CA GLU A 356 15.54 22.42 10.76
C GLU A 356 15.90 21.90 12.16
N ASP A 357 15.03 21.08 12.78
CA ASP A 357 15.37 20.35 14.00
C ASP A 357 16.10 19.03 13.67
N PRO A 358 17.42 18.93 13.94
CA PRO A 358 18.16 17.69 13.64
C PRO A 358 17.61 16.45 14.36
N THR A 359 16.93 16.64 15.51
CA THR A 359 16.35 15.52 16.27
C THR A 359 15.09 14.95 15.64
N GLU A 360 14.50 15.64 14.67
CA GLU A 360 13.38 15.22 13.83
C GLU A 360 13.85 14.88 12.41
N GLY A 361 14.61 15.78 11.78
CA GLY A 361 15.02 15.67 10.38
C GLY A 361 15.96 14.50 10.11
N ILE A 362 16.95 14.22 10.97
CA ILE A 362 17.90 13.12 10.76
C ILE A 362 17.21 11.75 10.82
N PRO A 363 16.40 11.43 11.83
CA PRO A 363 15.65 10.17 11.85
C PRO A 363 14.72 10.00 10.66
N ALA A 364 14.04 11.08 10.26
CA ALA A 364 13.18 11.07 9.08
C ALA A 364 13.97 10.77 7.80
N PHE A 365 15.11 11.44 7.60
CA PHE A 365 16.00 11.20 6.47
C PHE A 365 16.47 9.75 6.42
N ILE A 366 16.97 9.20 7.55
CA ILE A 366 17.43 7.81 7.64
C ILE A 366 16.31 6.84 7.27
N THR A 367 15.08 7.06 7.79
CA THR A 367 13.91 6.24 7.46
C THR A 367 13.62 6.26 5.96
N ILE A 368 13.50 7.45 5.40
CA ILE A 368 13.14 7.69 4.00
C ILE A 368 14.15 7.07 3.03
N MET A 369 15.44 7.27 3.32
CA MET A 369 16.51 6.81 2.42
C MET A 369 16.78 5.31 2.55
N THR A 370 16.67 4.75 3.75
CA THR A 370 16.97 3.33 3.96
C THR A 370 15.99 2.42 3.23
N MET A 371 14.71 2.76 3.16
CA MET A 371 13.69 1.89 2.54
C MET A 371 14.01 1.55 1.08
N PRO A 372 14.19 2.50 0.16
CA PRO A 372 14.53 2.20 -1.22
C PRO A 372 15.96 1.66 -1.38
N PHE A 373 16.96 2.22 -0.69
CA PHE A 373 18.35 1.83 -0.90
C PHE A 373 18.73 0.49 -0.27
N ALA A 374 18.13 0.12 0.87
CA ALA A 374 18.29 -1.23 1.43
C ALA A 374 17.27 -2.23 0.88
N TYR A 375 16.38 -1.80 -0.03
CA TYR A 375 15.29 -2.59 -0.60
C TYR A 375 14.44 -3.27 0.49
N SER A 376 14.18 -2.54 1.60
CA SER A 376 13.52 -3.09 2.78
C SER A 376 12.81 -2.02 3.61
N ILE A 377 11.48 -2.11 3.68
CA ILE A 377 10.64 -1.25 4.52
C ILE A 377 10.98 -1.49 6.01
N SER A 378 11.11 -2.75 6.43
CA SER A 378 11.40 -3.11 7.83
C SER A 378 12.72 -2.54 8.33
N LYS A 379 13.79 -2.62 7.53
CA LYS A 379 15.09 -2.02 7.90
C LYS A 379 15.02 -0.50 7.96
N GLY A 380 14.24 0.13 7.08
CA GLY A 380 13.99 1.56 7.11
C GLY A 380 13.28 2.02 8.38
N ILE A 381 12.22 1.33 8.79
CA ILE A 381 11.51 1.61 10.04
C ILE A 381 12.45 1.39 11.24
N ALA A 382 13.15 0.27 11.28
CA ALA A 382 14.01 -0.09 12.40
C ALA A 382 15.15 0.93 12.60
N LEU A 383 15.89 1.26 11.55
CA LEU A 383 16.98 2.26 11.63
C LEU A 383 16.45 3.65 11.93
N GLY A 384 15.30 4.01 11.39
CA GLY A 384 14.66 5.30 11.67
C GLY A 384 14.27 5.46 13.14
N VAL A 385 13.65 4.44 13.73
CA VAL A 385 13.27 4.46 15.16
C VAL A 385 14.52 4.50 16.05
N ILE A 386 15.54 3.72 15.76
CA ILE A 386 16.82 3.77 16.50
C ILE A 386 17.43 5.16 16.40
N ALA A 387 17.49 5.74 15.19
CA ALA A 387 18.01 7.09 14.99
C ALA A 387 17.18 8.16 15.73
N PHE A 388 15.85 8.02 15.77
CA PHE A 388 14.97 8.93 16.51
C PHE A 388 15.29 8.90 18.00
N VAL A 389 15.35 7.72 18.61
CA VAL A 389 15.70 7.56 20.02
C VAL A 389 17.10 8.14 20.29
N PHE A 390 18.07 7.79 19.45
CA PHE A 390 19.44 8.31 19.57
C PHE A 390 19.51 9.84 19.49
N CYS A 391 18.91 10.44 18.48
CA CYS A 391 18.91 11.89 18.30
C CYS A 391 18.22 12.63 19.46
N LYS A 392 17.12 12.07 19.99
CA LYS A 392 16.42 12.66 21.14
C LYS A 392 17.24 12.54 22.45
N ILE A 393 17.98 11.45 22.65
CA ILE A 393 18.89 11.31 23.81
C ILE A 393 19.96 12.39 23.77
N PHE A 394 20.70 12.51 22.67
CA PHE A 394 21.80 13.46 22.53
C PHE A 394 21.31 14.92 22.41
N GLY A 395 20.11 15.12 21.86
CA GLY A 395 19.41 16.41 21.83
C GLY A 395 18.82 16.84 23.19
N ARG A 396 18.98 16.02 24.25
CA ARG A 396 18.42 16.27 25.60
C ARG A 396 16.90 16.40 25.63
N LYS A 397 16.20 15.76 24.67
CA LYS A 397 14.75 15.77 24.52
C LYS A 397 14.12 14.43 24.95
N LEU A 398 14.58 13.84 26.07
CA LEU A 398 14.15 12.53 26.54
C LEU A 398 12.62 12.43 26.78
N LYS A 399 12.00 13.54 27.18
CA LYS A 399 10.55 13.61 27.44
C LYS A 399 9.70 13.48 26.17
N ASP A 400 10.31 13.73 25.00
CA ASP A 400 9.63 13.69 23.72
C ASP A 400 9.63 12.27 23.11
N ILE A 401 10.24 11.30 23.81
CA ILE A 401 10.27 9.90 23.37
C ILE A 401 9.13 9.14 24.04
N PRO A 402 8.09 8.73 23.29
CA PRO A 402 7.02 7.91 23.83
C PRO A 402 7.54 6.54 24.29
N VAL A 403 6.89 5.97 25.31
CA VAL A 403 7.28 4.66 25.88
C VAL A 403 7.32 3.57 24.80
N VAL A 404 6.33 3.57 23.92
CA VAL A 404 6.26 2.60 22.78
C VAL A 404 7.48 2.74 21.89
N THR A 405 7.91 3.96 21.57
CA THR A 405 9.10 4.22 20.74
C THR A 405 10.39 3.77 21.43
N TRP A 406 10.49 3.89 22.75
CA TRP A 406 11.59 3.34 23.54
C TRP A 406 11.66 1.82 23.42
N VAL A 407 10.53 1.13 23.63
CA VAL A 407 10.44 -0.33 23.55
C VAL A 407 10.82 -0.80 22.15
N LEU A 408 10.31 -0.14 21.12
CA LEU A 408 10.65 -0.44 19.73
C LEU A 408 12.15 -0.24 19.44
N GLY A 409 12.74 0.85 19.91
CA GLY A 409 14.17 1.11 19.76
C GLY A 409 15.02 -0.03 20.34
N VAL A 410 14.70 -0.50 21.54
CA VAL A 410 15.39 -1.64 22.17
C VAL A 410 15.22 -2.93 21.38
N ILE A 411 13.99 -3.23 20.92
CA ILE A 411 13.70 -4.43 20.11
C ILE A 411 14.49 -4.40 18.80
N PHE A 412 14.54 -3.27 18.11
CA PHE A 412 15.26 -3.15 16.84
C PHE A 412 16.77 -3.19 17.00
N VAL A 413 17.32 -2.64 18.08
CA VAL A 413 18.75 -2.81 18.40
C VAL A 413 19.07 -4.29 18.65
N ALA A 414 18.26 -4.97 19.46
CA ALA A 414 18.42 -6.39 19.70
C ALA A 414 18.33 -7.22 18.40
N TYR A 415 17.41 -6.85 17.51
CA TYR A 415 17.28 -7.48 16.20
C TYR A 415 18.56 -7.35 15.34
N PHE A 416 19.12 -6.13 15.22
CA PHE A 416 20.37 -5.95 14.45
C PHE A 416 21.58 -6.64 15.08
N ILE A 417 21.66 -6.67 16.41
CA ILE A 417 22.71 -7.44 17.10
C ILE A 417 22.58 -8.93 16.78
N PHE A 418 21.37 -9.48 16.83
CA PHE A 418 21.12 -10.87 16.50
C PHE A 418 21.42 -11.19 15.02
N GLU A 419 21.08 -10.28 14.09
CA GLU A 419 21.42 -10.45 12.67
C GLU A 419 22.94 -10.40 12.44
N ALA A 420 23.69 -9.60 13.20
CA ALA A 420 25.14 -9.47 13.08
C ALA A 420 25.92 -10.65 13.68
N VAL A 421 25.34 -11.40 14.60
CA VAL A 421 25.98 -12.54 15.27
C VAL A 421 25.73 -13.88 14.54
N LYS A 422 24.79 -13.90 13.59
CA LYS A 422 24.56 -15.04 12.69
C LYS A 422 25.51 -15.04 11.50
#